data_c0db0615fc94a8dec9a8da3a413647f3
#
_entry.id   c0db0615fc94a8dec9a8da3a413647f3
#
_cell.length_a   1.000
_cell.length_b   1.000
_cell.length_c   1.000
_cell.angle_alpha   90.00
_cell.angle_beta   90.00
_cell.angle_gamma   90.00
#
_symmetry.space_group_name_H-M   'P 1'
#
loop_
_entity.id
_entity.type
_entity.pdbx_description
1 polymer ?
#
loop_
_entity_poly.entity_id
_entity_poly.type
_entity_poly.pdbx_seq_one_letter_code
_entity_poly.pdbx_strand_id
1 'polypeptide(L)'
;MKPFLKYVALFAVCASLPFAASAQNAKKPVDPAVVDRYIQSTFGKAPKEWQDRIVPDDTLKACNAAHNEVSSAEADKITARESARVVYPADRKFLGDWKEGAKIANNGRGGQFSDPPDTVSGGNCYACHQMEQKEVSYGTLGPSLTNYGKDRKYDAAAIKDAYTKVYDSQAVLACSNMPRFGANKVLNEQQIKDIVAFLFDPDSPINK
;
A
#
# COMPACT_ATOMS: atom_id res chain seq x y z
N MET A 1 77.83 25.29 -15.21
CA MET A 1 77.08 24.76 -16.36
C MET A 1 76.03 23.75 -15.81
N LYS A 2 74.76 24.10 -15.84
CA LYS A 2 73.65 23.23 -15.41
C LYS A 2 72.76 22.91 -16.63
N PRO A 3 72.43 21.68 -16.92
CA PRO A 3 71.57 21.36 -18.06
C PRO A 3 70.04 21.55 -17.69
N PHE A 4 69.33 22.18 -18.61
CA PHE A 4 67.92 22.39 -18.60
C PHE A 4 67.19 21.06 -18.86
N LEU A 5 66.34 20.64 -17.90
CA LEU A 5 65.46 19.52 -18.07
C LEU A 5 64.13 19.99 -18.71
N LYS A 6 63.87 19.50 -19.92
CA LYS A 6 62.65 19.80 -20.69
C LYS A 6 61.53 18.88 -20.19
N TYR A 7 60.53 19.50 -19.60
CA TYR A 7 59.29 18.79 -19.27
C TYR A 7 58.41 18.66 -20.52
N VAL A 8 58.23 17.46 -20.99
CA VAL A 8 57.23 17.11 -22.00
C VAL A 8 55.91 16.91 -21.29
N ALA A 9 54.93 17.82 -21.46
CA ALA A 9 53.59 17.68 -20.97
C ALA A 9 52.80 16.71 -21.88
N LEU A 10 52.45 15.54 -21.33
CA LEU A 10 51.60 14.58 -22.00
C LEU A 10 50.13 15.02 -21.78
N PHE A 11 49.49 15.56 -22.81
CA PHE A 11 48.05 15.81 -22.81
C PHE A 11 47.31 14.49 -23.00
N ALA A 12 46.68 13.98 -21.92
CA ALA A 12 45.73 12.87 -21.99
C ALA A 12 44.41 13.38 -22.58
N VAL A 13 44.14 13.02 -23.82
CA VAL A 13 42.84 13.21 -24.46
C VAL A 13 41.87 12.18 -23.86
N CYS A 14 41.03 12.61 -22.91
CA CYS A 14 39.89 11.83 -22.46
C CYS A 14 38.83 11.80 -23.57
N ALA A 15 38.81 10.73 -24.36
CA ALA A 15 37.73 10.46 -25.30
C ALA A 15 36.46 10.19 -24.48
N SER A 16 35.55 11.16 -24.43
CA SER A 16 34.17 10.97 -23.91
C SER A 16 33.40 10.09 -24.87
N LEU A 17 33.32 8.80 -24.53
CA LEU A 17 32.37 7.88 -25.17
C LEU A 17 30.96 8.35 -24.82
N PRO A 18 30.05 8.57 -25.81
CA PRO A 18 28.67 8.82 -25.51
C PRO A 18 28.08 7.52 -24.89
N PHE A 19 27.66 7.60 -23.63
CA PHE A 19 26.80 6.59 -23.05
C PHE A 19 25.49 6.60 -23.85
N ALA A 20 25.35 5.67 -24.78
CA ALA A 20 24.07 5.39 -25.39
C ALA A 20 23.17 4.88 -24.26
N ALA A 21 22.30 5.75 -23.74
CA ALA A 21 21.22 5.36 -22.88
C ALA A 21 20.40 4.33 -23.67
N SER A 22 20.49 3.06 -23.27
CA SER A 22 19.63 2.01 -23.80
C SER A 22 18.19 2.44 -23.51
N ALA A 23 17.48 2.91 -24.54
CA ALA A 23 16.06 3.12 -24.48
C ALA A 23 15.46 1.77 -24.04
N GLN A 24 15.04 1.71 -22.78
CA GLN A 24 14.29 0.55 -22.29
C GLN A 24 13.11 0.40 -23.23
N ASN A 25 13.06 -0.73 -23.94
CA ASN A 25 11.93 -1.09 -24.79
C ASN A 25 10.66 -0.96 -23.96
N ALA A 26 9.93 0.14 -24.10
CA ALA A 26 8.63 0.31 -23.50
C ALA A 26 7.79 -0.90 -23.93
N LYS A 27 7.50 -1.79 -22.98
CA LYS A 27 6.69 -2.97 -23.25
C LYS A 27 5.39 -2.50 -23.89
N LYS A 28 5.10 -3.01 -25.08
CA LYS A 28 3.85 -2.68 -25.78
C LYS A 28 2.68 -2.95 -24.84
N PRO A 29 1.74 -2.01 -24.68
CA PRO A 29 0.57 -2.22 -23.84
C PRO A 29 -0.14 -3.52 -24.21
N VAL A 30 -0.53 -4.30 -23.21
CA VAL A 30 -1.32 -5.50 -23.43
C VAL A 30 -2.73 -5.09 -23.88
N ASP A 31 -3.26 -5.74 -24.92
CA ASP A 31 -4.63 -5.51 -25.35
C ASP A 31 -5.61 -5.79 -24.19
N PRO A 32 -6.45 -4.82 -23.77
CA PRO A 32 -7.43 -5.00 -22.71
C PRO A 32 -8.33 -6.23 -22.92
N ALA A 33 -8.70 -6.54 -24.16
CA ALA A 33 -9.51 -7.72 -24.47
C ALA A 33 -8.80 -9.05 -24.17
N VAL A 34 -7.47 -9.08 -24.20
CA VAL A 34 -6.68 -10.25 -23.77
C VAL A 34 -6.74 -10.39 -22.26
N VAL A 35 -6.60 -9.27 -21.52
CA VAL A 35 -6.71 -9.24 -20.06
C VAL A 35 -8.09 -9.69 -19.62
N ASP A 36 -9.15 -9.16 -20.22
CA ASP A 36 -10.53 -9.53 -19.89
C ASP A 36 -10.80 -11.01 -20.11
N ARG A 37 -10.36 -11.57 -21.24
CA ARG A 37 -10.47 -13.01 -21.51
C ARG A 37 -9.73 -13.85 -20.47
N TYR A 38 -8.52 -13.42 -20.07
CA TYR A 38 -7.75 -14.11 -19.06
C TYR A 38 -8.45 -14.10 -17.71
N ILE A 39 -8.95 -12.93 -17.29
CA ILE A 39 -9.71 -12.77 -16.04
C ILE A 39 -10.94 -13.68 -16.05
N GLN A 40 -11.74 -13.64 -17.11
CA GLN A 40 -12.94 -14.45 -17.22
C GLN A 40 -12.65 -15.95 -17.26
N SER A 41 -11.60 -16.39 -17.94
CA SER A 41 -11.22 -17.79 -17.97
C SER A 41 -10.72 -18.31 -16.63
N THR A 42 -10.06 -17.45 -15.84
CA THR A 42 -9.43 -17.83 -14.57
C THR A 42 -10.40 -17.70 -13.39
N PHE A 43 -11.16 -16.60 -13.35
CA PHE A 43 -12.00 -16.23 -12.20
C PHE A 43 -13.51 -16.24 -12.49
N GLY A 44 -13.93 -16.51 -13.73
CA GLY A 44 -15.35 -16.49 -14.11
C GLY A 44 -16.23 -17.50 -13.38
N LYS A 45 -15.63 -18.50 -12.70
CA LYS A 45 -16.34 -19.48 -11.84
C LYS A 45 -16.35 -19.07 -10.36
N ALA A 46 -15.78 -17.92 -9.98
CA ALA A 46 -15.86 -17.45 -8.61
C ALA A 46 -17.31 -17.22 -8.18
N PRO A 47 -17.64 -17.42 -6.89
CA PRO A 47 -18.97 -17.12 -6.35
C PRO A 47 -19.42 -15.70 -6.71
N LYS A 48 -20.74 -15.51 -6.83
CA LYS A 48 -21.32 -14.25 -7.32
C LYS A 48 -20.89 -13.03 -6.52
N GLU A 49 -20.79 -13.17 -5.20
CA GLU A 49 -20.34 -12.12 -4.27
C GLU A 49 -18.88 -11.70 -4.46
N TRP A 50 -18.12 -12.51 -5.21
CA TRP A 50 -16.73 -12.22 -5.57
C TRP A 50 -16.57 -11.64 -6.95
N GLN A 51 -17.59 -11.75 -7.82
CA GLN A 51 -17.53 -11.27 -9.20
C GLN A 51 -17.26 -9.75 -9.27
N ASP A 52 -17.85 -8.99 -8.34
CA ASP A 52 -17.64 -7.53 -8.28
C ASP A 52 -16.17 -7.14 -8.00
N ARG A 53 -15.39 -8.05 -7.41
CA ARG A 53 -13.95 -7.82 -7.16
C ARG A 53 -13.08 -8.06 -8.38
N ILE A 54 -13.60 -8.76 -9.38
CA ILE A 54 -12.91 -9.06 -10.63
C ILE A 54 -12.98 -7.87 -11.59
N VAL A 55 -14.04 -7.08 -11.49
CA VAL A 55 -14.25 -5.90 -12.35
C VAL A 55 -13.58 -4.68 -11.70
N PRO A 56 -12.56 -4.09 -12.32
CA PRO A 56 -11.93 -2.88 -11.80
C PRO A 56 -12.93 -1.73 -11.69
N ASP A 57 -12.99 -1.09 -10.54
CA ASP A 57 -13.72 0.16 -10.39
C ASP A 57 -12.97 1.32 -11.10
N ASP A 58 -13.57 2.52 -11.12
CA ASP A 58 -13.00 3.65 -11.85
C ASP A 58 -11.65 4.10 -11.29
N THR A 59 -11.41 3.92 -9.99
CA THR A 59 -10.12 4.16 -9.36
C THR A 59 -9.08 3.19 -9.85
N LEU A 60 -9.36 1.89 -9.84
CA LEU A 60 -8.44 0.87 -10.32
C LEU A 60 -8.20 1.00 -11.83
N LYS A 61 -9.23 1.36 -12.63
CA LYS A 61 -9.04 1.63 -14.07
C LYS A 61 -8.07 2.78 -14.30
N ALA A 62 -8.23 3.90 -13.58
CA ALA A 62 -7.35 5.06 -13.69
C ALA A 62 -5.91 4.71 -13.26
N CYS A 63 -5.74 4.02 -12.13
CA CYS A 63 -4.44 3.61 -11.64
C CYS A 63 -3.74 2.61 -12.58
N ASN A 64 -4.47 1.62 -13.09
CA ASN A 64 -3.93 0.64 -14.03
C ASN A 64 -3.47 1.29 -15.34
N ALA A 65 -4.29 2.18 -15.90
CA ALA A 65 -3.96 2.89 -17.14
C ALA A 65 -2.71 3.76 -17.01
N ALA A 66 -2.49 4.33 -15.82
CA ALA A 66 -1.35 5.18 -15.52
C ALA A 66 -0.17 4.42 -14.85
N HIS A 67 -0.22 3.09 -14.76
CA HIS A 67 0.78 2.29 -14.05
C HIS A 67 1.07 2.79 -12.63
N ASN A 68 0.02 3.25 -11.93
CA ASN A 68 0.04 3.92 -10.62
C ASN A 68 0.70 5.30 -10.59
N GLU A 69 1.08 5.87 -11.72
CA GLU A 69 1.72 7.19 -11.86
C GLU A 69 0.73 8.21 -12.42
N VAL A 70 -0.33 8.48 -11.69
CA VAL A 70 -1.37 9.45 -12.08
C VAL A 70 -0.88 10.89 -11.92
N SER A 71 -1.44 11.81 -12.73
CA SER A 71 -1.22 13.25 -12.54
C SER A 71 -1.80 13.74 -11.20
N SER A 72 -1.31 14.88 -10.67
CA SER A 72 -1.83 15.45 -9.43
C SER A 72 -3.34 15.70 -9.51
N ALA A 73 -3.83 16.21 -10.63
CA ALA A 73 -5.26 16.47 -10.83
C ALA A 73 -6.11 15.18 -10.81
N GLU A 74 -5.57 14.06 -11.31
CA GLU A 74 -6.25 12.77 -11.24
C GLU A 74 -6.14 12.15 -9.84
N ALA A 75 -4.99 12.32 -9.16
CA ALA A 75 -4.83 11.92 -7.78
C ALA A 75 -5.85 12.61 -6.86
N ASP A 76 -6.06 13.91 -7.03
CA ASP A 76 -7.07 14.68 -6.28
C ASP A 76 -8.48 14.14 -6.50
N LYS A 77 -8.84 13.79 -7.74
CA LYS A 77 -10.14 13.18 -8.04
C LYS A 77 -10.31 11.80 -7.40
N ILE A 78 -9.26 10.98 -7.43
CA ILE A 78 -9.26 9.65 -6.80
C ILE A 78 -9.44 9.81 -5.30
N THR A 79 -8.62 10.60 -4.64
CA THR A 79 -8.69 10.79 -3.18
C THR A 79 -10.03 11.39 -2.75
N ALA A 80 -10.58 12.35 -3.50
CA ALA A 80 -11.90 12.92 -3.21
C ALA A 80 -13.01 11.86 -3.32
N ARG A 81 -13.00 11.05 -4.40
CA ARG A 81 -13.99 9.98 -4.63
C ARG A 81 -13.90 8.92 -3.53
N GLU A 82 -12.70 8.44 -3.21
CA GLU A 82 -12.53 7.39 -2.21
C GLU A 82 -12.79 7.92 -0.79
N SER A 83 -12.42 9.17 -0.47
CA SER A 83 -12.75 9.81 0.81
C SER A 83 -14.25 9.90 1.06
N ALA A 84 -15.04 10.16 0.01
CA ALA A 84 -16.50 10.23 0.10
C ALA A 84 -17.14 8.85 0.41
N ARG A 85 -16.42 7.75 0.20
CA ARG A 85 -16.88 6.37 0.46
C ARG A 85 -16.52 5.87 1.86
N VAL A 86 -15.69 6.59 2.60
CA VAL A 86 -15.26 6.16 3.93
C VAL A 86 -16.43 6.25 4.90
N VAL A 87 -16.77 5.12 5.50
CA VAL A 87 -17.77 5.05 6.57
C VAL A 87 -17.04 5.13 7.91
N TYR A 88 -17.30 6.18 8.64
CA TYR A 88 -16.75 6.38 9.98
C TYR A 88 -17.68 5.82 11.05
N PRO A 89 -17.12 5.36 12.20
CA PRO A 89 -17.94 4.94 13.35
C PRO A 89 -18.93 6.03 13.75
N ALA A 90 -20.18 5.66 14.01
CA ALA A 90 -21.25 6.61 14.36
C ALA A 90 -20.94 7.39 15.64
N ASP A 91 -20.27 6.75 16.60
CA ASP A 91 -19.85 7.32 17.88
C ASP A 91 -18.53 8.12 17.78
N ARG A 92 -17.90 8.14 16.61
CA ARG A 92 -16.61 8.78 16.36
C ARG A 92 -15.46 8.25 17.21
N LYS A 93 -15.58 7.05 17.77
CA LYS A 93 -14.52 6.36 18.50
C LYS A 93 -13.75 5.46 17.53
N PHE A 94 -12.50 5.77 17.32
CA PHE A 94 -11.64 5.10 16.34
C PHE A 94 -10.71 4.04 16.97
N LEU A 95 -10.65 3.96 18.28
CA LEU A 95 -9.81 3.00 19.00
C LEU A 95 -10.68 1.83 19.53
N GLY A 96 -10.19 0.63 19.33
CA GLY A 96 -10.72 -0.61 19.87
C GLY A 96 -9.77 -1.24 20.89
N ASP A 97 -9.56 -2.56 20.78
CA ASP A 97 -8.63 -3.32 21.63
C ASP A 97 -7.35 -3.60 20.84
N TRP A 98 -6.21 -3.07 21.30
CA TRP A 98 -4.93 -3.27 20.64
C TRP A 98 -4.49 -4.74 20.61
N LYS A 99 -4.90 -5.58 21.57
CA LYS A 99 -4.55 -7.00 21.60
C LYS A 99 -5.27 -7.77 20.49
N GLU A 100 -6.53 -7.44 20.24
CA GLU A 100 -7.25 -7.97 19.09
C GLU A 100 -6.67 -7.42 17.78
N GLY A 101 -6.30 -6.14 17.75
CA GLY A 101 -5.60 -5.52 16.62
C GLY A 101 -4.30 -6.22 16.25
N ALA A 102 -3.50 -6.63 17.24
CA ALA A 102 -2.28 -7.41 17.04
C ALA A 102 -2.57 -8.76 16.37
N LYS A 103 -3.64 -9.47 16.81
CA LYS A 103 -4.05 -10.75 16.20
C LYS A 103 -4.47 -10.56 14.75
N ILE A 104 -5.26 -9.51 14.46
CA ILE A 104 -5.73 -9.20 13.11
C ILE A 104 -4.55 -8.84 12.20
N ALA A 105 -3.59 -8.04 12.70
CA ALA A 105 -2.41 -7.64 11.96
C ALA A 105 -1.51 -8.82 11.57
N ASN A 106 -1.43 -9.85 12.41
CA ASN A 106 -0.68 -11.07 12.15
C ASN A 106 -1.44 -12.13 11.35
N ASN A 107 -2.76 -12.03 11.26
CA ASN A 107 -3.58 -13.02 10.60
C ASN A 107 -3.58 -12.81 9.09
N GLY A 108 -3.04 -13.75 8.32
CA GLY A 108 -3.06 -13.78 6.86
C GLY A 108 -4.21 -14.58 6.25
N ARG A 109 -5.16 -15.04 7.06
CA ARG A 109 -6.32 -15.83 6.58
C ARG A 109 -7.46 -14.92 6.14
N GLY A 110 -8.36 -15.47 5.36
CA GLY A 110 -9.55 -14.80 4.85
C GLY A 110 -9.26 -14.02 3.57
N GLY A 111 -10.34 -13.58 2.91
CA GLY A 111 -10.24 -12.83 1.68
C GLY A 111 -10.02 -13.69 0.42
N GLN A 112 -10.14 -15.01 0.52
CA GLN A 112 -10.12 -15.94 -0.62
C GLN A 112 -11.50 -16.53 -0.86
N PHE A 113 -11.89 -16.71 -2.13
CA PHE A 113 -13.20 -17.28 -2.48
C PHE A 113 -13.34 -18.77 -2.07
N SER A 114 -12.23 -19.43 -1.76
CA SER A 114 -12.18 -20.81 -1.25
C SER A 114 -12.26 -20.91 0.27
N ASP A 115 -12.24 -19.78 0.97
CA ASP A 115 -12.33 -19.78 2.43
C ASP A 115 -13.73 -20.25 2.89
N PRO A 116 -13.83 -21.01 3.99
CA PRO A 116 -15.09 -21.26 4.65
C PRO A 116 -15.85 -19.96 4.97
N PRO A 117 -17.20 -19.96 4.92
CA PRO A 117 -17.99 -18.73 5.13
C PRO A 117 -17.80 -18.05 6.49
N ASP A 118 -17.35 -18.80 7.50
CA ASP A 118 -17.09 -18.35 8.87
C ASP A 118 -15.62 -17.93 9.10
N THR A 119 -14.82 -17.92 8.06
CA THR A 119 -13.41 -17.52 8.17
C THR A 119 -13.29 -16.06 8.59
N VAL A 120 -12.68 -15.83 9.76
CA VAL A 120 -12.37 -14.47 10.22
C VAL A 120 -11.16 -13.93 9.44
N SER A 121 -11.41 -12.92 8.63
CA SER A 121 -10.35 -12.27 7.85
C SER A 121 -9.39 -11.50 8.74
N GLY A 122 -8.11 -11.59 8.41
CA GLY A 122 -7.05 -10.77 8.96
C GLY A 122 -6.56 -9.71 7.99
N GLY A 123 -5.71 -8.80 8.50
CA GLY A 123 -5.11 -7.72 7.69
C GLY A 123 -3.76 -8.09 7.09
N ASN A 124 -3.09 -9.13 7.63
CA ASN A 124 -1.74 -9.54 7.22
C ASN A 124 -0.75 -8.35 7.09
N CYS A 125 -0.80 -7.42 8.04
CA CYS A 125 -0.08 -6.14 7.96
C CYS A 125 1.44 -6.35 7.91
N TYR A 126 1.94 -7.38 8.61
CA TYR A 126 3.36 -7.75 8.61
C TYR A 126 3.89 -8.22 7.25
N ALA A 127 3.01 -8.65 6.34
CA ALA A 127 3.44 -8.96 4.97
C ALA A 127 4.02 -7.74 4.22
N CYS A 128 3.66 -6.53 4.66
CA CYS A 128 4.10 -5.28 4.02
C CYS A 128 4.83 -4.33 4.96
N HIS A 129 4.59 -4.40 6.28
CA HIS A 129 5.07 -3.42 7.26
C HIS A 129 5.87 -4.08 8.38
N GLN A 130 6.96 -3.45 8.76
CA GLN A 130 7.52 -3.63 10.08
C GLN A 130 6.60 -2.96 11.11
N MET A 131 6.27 -3.64 12.20
CA MET A 131 5.39 -3.12 13.27
C MET A 131 6.08 -3.20 14.63
N GLU A 132 6.08 -4.35 15.29
CA GLU A 132 6.82 -4.53 16.54
C GLU A 132 8.32 -4.65 16.30
N GLN A 133 9.14 -4.10 17.21
CA GLN A 133 10.61 -4.19 17.10
C GLN A 133 11.14 -5.62 17.24
N LYS A 134 10.41 -6.48 17.96
CA LYS A 134 10.79 -7.86 18.20
C LYS A 134 10.46 -8.80 17.05
N GLU A 135 9.55 -8.40 16.18
CA GLU A 135 9.18 -9.20 15.00
C GLU A 135 10.21 -8.99 13.90
N VAL A 136 10.82 -10.07 13.47
CA VAL A 136 11.88 -10.07 12.45
C VAL A 136 11.38 -10.49 11.08
N SER A 137 10.18 -11.08 11.02
CA SER A 137 9.55 -11.55 9.77
C SER A 137 8.51 -10.56 9.29
N TYR A 138 8.95 -9.61 8.49
CA TYR A 138 8.07 -8.58 7.93
C TYR A 138 8.49 -8.17 6.51
N GLY A 139 7.51 -7.68 5.73
CA GLY A 139 7.76 -7.10 4.42
C GLY A 139 8.17 -5.63 4.49
N THR A 140 8.73 -5.15 3.40
CA THR A 140 9.23 -3.78 3.25
C THR A 140 8.53 -3.00 2.12
N LEU A 141 7.37 -3.48 1.67
CA LEU A 141 6.55 -2.79 0.66
C LEU A 141 5.92 -1.51 1.21
N GLY A 142 5.54 -1.53 2.48
CA GLY A 142 5.06 -0.37 3.20
C GLY A 142 6.13 0.23 4.14
N PRO A 143 5.94 1.46 4.62
CA PRO A 143 6.84 2.06 5.61
C PRO A 143 6.78 1.31 6.94
N SER A 144 7.85 1.41 7.74
CA SER A 144 7.82 0.92 9.12
C SER A 144 6.73 1.66 9.92
N LEU A 145 5.98 0.90 10.72
CA LEU A 145 4.96 1.39 11.63
C LEU A 145 5.42 1.35 13.10
N THR A 146 6.70 1.03 13.33
CA THR A 146 7.30 1.08 14.67
C THR A 146 7.16 2.48 15.27
N ASN A 147 6.76 2.58 16.52
CA ASN A 147 6.47 3.83 17.22
C ASN A 147 5.38 4.70 16.57
N TYR A 148 4.48 4.12 15.81
CA TYR A 148 3.52 4.88 14.99
C TYR A 148 2.68 5.88 15.78
N GLY A 149 2.10 5.46 16.90
CA GLY A 149 1.33 6.32 17.80
C GLY A 149 2.21 7.31 18.55
N LYS A 150 3.35 6.85 19.05
CA LYS A 150 4.32 7.67 19.79
C LYS A 150 4.85 8.83 18.97
N ASP A 151 5.28 8.57 17.72
CA ASP A 151 5.81 9.59 16.81
C ASP A 151 4.75 10.63 16.41
N ARG A 152 3.48 10.25 16.45
CA ARG A 152 2.31 11.11 16.19
C ARG A 152 1.70 11.69 17.45
N LYS A 153 2.37 11.51 18.61
CA LYS A 153 1.94 12.05 19.92
C LYS A 153 0.50 11.64 20.29
N TYR A 154 0.05 10.48 19.77
CA TYR A 154 -1.30 9.96 20.00
C TYR A 154 -2.41 10.96 19.60
N ASP A 155 -2.13 11.81 18.61
CA ASP A 155 -3.02 12.87 18.18
C ASP A 155 -4.33 12.33 17.58
N ALA A 156 -5.44 12.98 17.91
CA ALA A 156 -6.77 12.54 17.48
C ALA A 156 -6.98 12.62 15.96
N ALA A 157 -6.38 13.60 15.28
CA ALA A 157 -6.45 13.70 13.84
C ALA A 157 -5.65 12.55 13.18
N ALA A 158 -4.46 12.25 13.72
CA ALA A 158 -3.65 11.13 13.23
C ALA A 158 -4.33 9.77 13.45
N ILE A 159 -5.05 9.59 14.55
CA ILE A 159 -5.88 8.39 14.82
C ILE A 159 -6.97 8.24 13.75
N LYS A 160 -7.70 9.33 13.46
CA LYS A 160 -8.73 9.34 12.40
C LYS A 160 -8.12 9.06 11.03
N ASP A 161 -6.96 9.63 10.72
CA ASP A 161 -6.27 9.43 9.44
C ASP A 161 -5.81 7.96 9.28
N ALA A 162 -5.35 7.32 10.35
CA ALA A 162 -5.01 5.90 10.34
C ALA A 162 -6.24 5.03 10.09
N TYR A 163 -7.39 5.34 10.74
CA TYR A 163 -8.65 4.66 10.46
C TYR A 163 -9.02 4.80 8.98
N THR A 164 -8.98 6.02 8.45
CA THR A 164 -9.26 6.30 7.04
C THR A 164 -8.37 5.48 6.11
N LYS A 165 -7.06 5.44 6.40
CA LYS A 165 -6.08 4.70 5.60
C LYS A 165 -6.29 3.19 5.64
N VAL A 166 -6.66 2.61 6.77
CA VAL A 166 -6.97 1.17 6.87
C VAL A 166 -8.31 0.88 6.21
N TYR A 167 -9.30 1.76 6.37
CA TYR A 167 -10.60 1.61 5.72
C TYR A 167 -10.48 1.67 4.19
N ASP A 168 -9.85 2.74 3.68
CA ASP A 168 -9.57 2.93 2.26
C ASP A 168 -8.25 3.70 2.07
N SER A 169 -7.21 2.98 1.71
CA SER A 169 -5.88 3.54 1.53
C SER A 169 -5.82 4.60 0.43
N GLN A 170 -6.69 4.50 -0.57
CA GLN A 170 -6.73 5.41 -1.70
C GLN A 170 -7.51 6.71 -1.40
N ALA A 171 -8.23 6.76 -0.28
CA ALA A 171 -8.77 7.99 0.28
C ALA A 171 -7.67 8.94 0.80
N VAL A 172 -6.47 8.42 1.07
CA VAL A 172 -5.32 9.17 1.59
C VAL A 172 -4.19 9.29 0.56
N LEU A 173 -3.98 8.25 -0.24
CA LEU A 173 -2.93 8.22 -1.26
C LEU A 173 -3.49 7.53 -2.51
N ALA A 174 -3.70 8.30 -3.55
CA ALA A 174 -4.17 7.78 -4.83
C ALA A 174 -3.25 6.66 -5.35
N CYS A 175 -3.83 5.63 -5.93
CA CYS A 175 -3.15 4.46 -6.47
C CYS A 175 -2.26 3.71 -5.44
N SER A 176 -2.58 3.83 -4.16
CA SER A 176 -1.91 3.06 -3.11
C SER A 176 -2.06 1.56 -3.34
N ASN A 177 -0.96 0.81 -3.19
CA ASN A 177 -0.97 -0.66 -3.22
C ASN A 177 -1.44 -1.29 -1.89
N MET A 178 -1.61 -0.50 -0.82
CA MET A 178 -2.21 -0.99 0.41
C MET A 178 -3.68 -1.35 0.17
N PRO A 179 -4.16 -2.53 0.59
CA PRO A 179 -5.55 -2.92 0.39
C PRO A 179 -6.55 -1.94 1.01
N ARG A 180 -7.72 -1.82 0.39
CA ARG A 180 -8.86 -1.05 0.89
C ARG A 180 -9.72 -1.94 1.79
N PHE A 181 -9.23 -2.23 3.00
CA PHE A 181 -9.78 -3.28 3.85
C PHE A 181 -11.26 -3.09 4.22
N GLY A 182 -11.66 -1.88 4.61
CA GLY A 182 -13.04 -1.58 4.94
C GLY A 182 -13.92 -1.43 3.72
N ALA A 183 -13.47 -0.65 2.72
CA ALA A 183 -14.23 -0.40 1.49
C ALA A 183 -14.52 -1.70 0.72
N ASN A 184 -13.60 -2.66 0.75
CA ASN A 184 -13.77 -3.98 0.14
C ASN A 184 -14.38 -5.03 1.09
N LYS A 185 -14.81 -4.63 2.29
CA LYS A 185 -15.44 -5.51 3.29
C LYS A 185 -14.57 -6.72 3.69
N VAL A 186 -13.25 -6.57 3.64
CA VAL A 186 -12.29 -7.57 4.13
C VAL A 186 -12.26 -7.53 5.66
N LEU A 187 -12.22 -6.32 6.22
CA LEU A 187 -12.29 -6.08 7.66
C LEU A 187 -13.55 -5.28 7.98
N ASN A 188 -14.20 -5.62 9.09
CA ASN A 188 -15.34 -4.87 9.61
C ASN A 188 -14.87 -3.65 10.43
N GLU A 189 -15.82 -2.79 10.83
CA GLU A 189 -15.55 -1.56 11.59
C GLU A 189 -14.77 -1.85 12.88
N GLN A 190 -15.19 -2.86 13.65
CA GLN A 190 -14.53 -3.20 14.91
C GLN A 190 -13.08 -3.64 14.69
N GLN A 191 -12.84 -4.50 13.71
CA GLN A 191 -11.50 -4.95 13.37
C GLN A 191 -10.58 -3.79 12.95
N ILE A 192 -11.10 -2.80 12.22
CA ILE A 192 -10.34 -1.60 11.85
C ILE A 192 -10.03 -0.76 13.10
N LYS A 193 -10.98 -0.58 14.02
CA LYS A 193 -10.75 0.11 15.30
C LYS A 193 -9.69 -0.60 16.14
N ASP A 194 -9.68 -1.93 16.16
CA ASP A 194 -8.72 -2.73 16.89
C ASP A 194 -7.30 -2.57 16.30
N ILE A 195 -7.17 -2.56 14.97
CA ILE A 195 -5.90 -2.27 14.28
C ILE A 195 -5.43 -0.86 14.60
N VAL A 196 -6.31 0.14 14.58
CA VAL A 196 -5.95 1.52 14.92
C VAL A 196 -5.50 1.62 16.38
N ALA A 197 -6.15 0.88 17.29
CA ALA A 197 -5.69 0.78 18.67
C ALA A 197 -4.30 0.12 18.75
N PHE A 198 -4.05 -0.95 17.97
CA PHE A 198 -2.72 -1.56 17.91
C PHE A 198 -1.63 -0.57 17.48
N LEU A 199 -1.96 0.35 16.56
CA LEU A 199 -1.04 1.41 16.12
C LEU A 199 -0.85 2.54 17.15
N PHE A 200 -1.90 2.88 17.92
CA PHE A 200 -1.90 4.11 18.74
C PHE A 200 -1.97 3.89 20.24
N ASP A 201 -2.25 2.69 20.74
CA ASP A 201 -2.29 2.49 22.19
C ASP A 201 -0.89 2.60 22.77
N PRO A 202 -0.66 3.41 23.84
CA PRO A 202 0.63 3.52 24.50
C PRO A 202 1.16 2.20 25.06
N ASP A 203 0.28 1.25 25.38
CA ASP A 203 0.63 -0.07 25.88
C ASP A 203 0.86 -1.09 24.77
N SER A 204 0.54 -0.75 23.54
CA SER A 204 0.82 -1.58 22.37
C SER A 204 2.33 -1.78 22.19
N PRO A 205 2.79 -3.00 21.87
CA PRO A 205 4.21 -3.31 21.66
C PRO A 205 4.84 -2.53 20.50
N ILE A 206 4.05 -1.98 19.59
CA ILE A 206 4.52 -1.10 18.52
C ILE A 206 5.14 0.19 19.11
N ASN A 207 4.64 0.69 20.24
CA ASN A 207 4.99 1.97 20.84
C ASN A 207 5.94 1.84 22.05
N LYS A 208 6.54 0.68 22.28
CA LYS A 208 7.47 0.40 23.41
C LYS A 208 8.92 0.67 23.04
#